data_62e1b1973141daa082dafb966b6c0359
#
_entry.id   62e1b1973141daa082dafb966b6c0359
#
_cell.length_a   1.000
_cell.length_b   1.000
_cell.length_c   1.000
_cell.angle_alpha   90.00
_cell.angle_beta   90.00
_cell.angle_gamma   90.00
#
_symmetry.space_group_name_H-M   'P 1'
#
loop_
_entity.id
_entity.type
_entity.pdbx_description
1 polymer ?
#
loop_
_entity_poly.entity_id
_entity_poly.type
_entity_poly.pdbx_seq_one_letter_code
_entity_poly.pdbx_strand_id
1 'polypeptide(L)'
;MRFPHAAFSRYRFHVCSVCRICSVTLALFCCGAIPDLAAQAPSVTPAATVTVSPAKNTPPSFTASPSINPNLKAAGPTELDLRQLWSELKLNNPQLAALRESYFSAKATVPQIAAPANPQVGLVWSGMPANSPLALGGANTPSTQYPNGISNNNAISFAQPFQFPGKKSLAADIADTNAEALLAQSESTYLQLGAQLSSLYYSALAAQKQLTVLKESVTRLEMIKNVAKARYSNNAAAYVEFLNAQVAQSAAEADQFALDRQLQVAIKGINALIGRHSREQLLLRGDARLTLNAVPSLLELEDYAETSHPLLKSSALQLDAAKKGVSLAKKAYLPDFQVIGSSYTPRGPFAANNGALFYQFELDIVIPLYFFTKEKYGVEQARRNQASLEASNIASRQQVVLAVNTAYANYEQAKNQVQFLRDRQVPQADAAYKVGLNQYANNGQGFNDVLTAQTQLRLLEIQLALAQSALLQSQATVLAAAGKEPF
;
A
#
# COMPACT_ATOMS: atom_id res chain seq x y z
N MET A 1 22.37 48.93 33.61
CA MET A 1 23.16 48.44 34.79
C MET A 1 23.53 47.00 34.60
N ARG A 2 24.81 46.75 34.46
CA ARG A 2 25.64 45.58 34.79
C ARG A 2 25.11 44.16 34.52
N PHE A 3 25.72 43.56 33.54
CA PHE A 3 25.94 42.08 33.44
C PHE A 3 26.83 41.58 34.58
N PRO A 4 26.81 40.31 34.93
CA PRO A 4 28.07 39.57 34.89
C PRO A 4 28.04 38.25 34.09
N HIS A 5 29.28 37.99 33.62
CA HIS A 5 29.84 36.87 32.92
C HIS A 5 29.96 35.58 33.75
N ALA A 6 30.20 34.52 32.95
CA ALA A 6 30.91 33.25 33.22
C ALA A 6 29.97 32.06 33.52
N ALA A 7 30.17 30.85 32.98
CA ALA A 7 31.42 30.17 32.67
C ALA A 7 31.22 29.07 31.63
N PHE A 8 32.15 28.97 30.69
CA PHE A 8 32.40 27.80 29.85
C PHE A 8 32.96 26.65 30.70
N SER A 9 32.32 25.50 30.67
CA SER A 9 32.91 24.23 31.11
C SER A 9 33.05 23.24 29.96
N ARG A 10 34.30 23.00 29.62
CA ARG A 10 34.76 22.02 28.63
C ARG A 10 34.52 20.61 29.19
N TYR A 11 33.76 19.76 28.51
CA TYR A 11 33.84 18.32 28.69
C TYR A 11 34.69 17.69 27.59
N ARG A 12 35.82 17.15 28.05
CA ARG A 12 36.79 16.35 27.29
C ARG A 12 36.16 14.99 26.95
N PHE A 13 36.18 14.61 25.68
CA PHE A 13 36.01 13.24 25.25
C PHE A 13 37.16 12.36 25.74
N HIS A 14 36.87 11.38 26.55
CA HIS A 14 37.73 10.24 26.80
C HIS A 14 37.39 9.13 25.81
N VAL A 15 38.30 8.92 24.87
CA VAL A 15 38.35 7.74 24.01
C VAL A 15 38.85 6.58 24.84
N CYS A 16 38.03 5.61 25.15
CA CYS A 16 38.43 4.36 25.78
C CYS A 16 38.92 3.39 24.70
N SER A 17 40.22 3.19 24.68
CA SER A 17 40.97 2.28 23.85
C SER A 17 41.00 0.91 24.51
N VAL A 18 40.01 0.03 24.21
CA VAL A 18 40.16 -1.43 24.40
C VAL A 18 39.21 -2.13 23.40
N CYS A 19 39.73 -2.52 22.29
CA CYS A 19 39.35 -3.71 21.54
C CYS A 19 40.32 -3.96 20.38
N ARG A 20 41.56 -4.33 20.74
CA ARG A 20 42.43 -5.11 19.87
C ARG A 20 42.50 -6.48 20.49
N ILE A 21 41.97 -7.47 19.82
CA ILE A 21 42.32 -8.91 19.78
C ILE A 21 41.05 -9.61 19.22
N CYS A 22 41.04 -9.84 17.93
CA CYS A 22 40.47 -10.98 17.22
C CYS A 22 40.56 -10.71 15.70
N SER A 23 41.76 -10.73 15.22
CA SER A 23 42.05 -10.97 13.80
C SER A 23 43.24 -11.90 13.82
N VAL A 24 43.05 -13.10 13.39
CA VAL A 24 43.99 -14.06 12.79
C VAL A 24 43.30 -15.43 12.87
N THR A 25 42.69 -15.85 11.82
CA THR A 25 42.83 -17.20 11.20
C THR A 25 41.78 -17.31 10.07
N LEU A 26 42.19 -16.82 8.94
CA LEU A 26 41.63 -17.22 7.65
C LEU A 26 42.74 -17.18 6.63
N ALA A 27 43.44 -18.28 6.45
CA ALA A 27 44.23 -18.53 5.25
C ALA A 27 44.52 -20.03 5.11
N LEU A 28 44.35 -20.50 3.91
CA LEU A 28 44.92 -21.70 3.30
C LEU A 28 44.20 -23.05 3.57
N PHE A 29 43.37 -23.39 2.60
CA PHE A 29 43.63 -24.62 1.83
C PHE A 29 42.99 -24.47 0.44
N CYS A 30 43.82 -24.22 -0.52
CA CYS A 30 43.54 -24.38 -1.95
C CYS A 30 44.15 -25.73 -2.40
N CYS A 31 43.55 -26.34 -3.40
CA CYS A 31 44.06 -27.38 -4.29
C CYS A 31 44.07 -28.84 -3.72
N GLY A 32 43.19 -29.63 -4.27
CA GLY A 32 43.25 -31.09 -4.27
C GLY A 32 42.23 -31.66 -5.26
N ALA A 33 42.74 -32.24 -6.33
CA ALA A 33 42.14 -32.74 -7.54
C ALA A 33 40.93 -33.69 -7.33
N ILE A 34 40.00 -33.61 -8.28
CA ILE A 34 38.91 -34.57 -8.55
C ILE A 34 39.47 -35.84 -9.17
N PRO A 35 38.96 -37.02 -8.83
CA PRO A 35 38.71 -38.01 -9.83
C PRO A 35 37.25 -38.43 -9.91
N ASP A 36 36.74 -38.49 -11.12
CA ASP A 36 35.50 -39.12 -11.53
C ASP A 36 35.31 -40.48 -10.90
N LEU A 37 34.15 -40.70 -10.29
CA LEU A 37 33.61 -42.06 -10.09
C LEU A 37 32.12 -42.05 -10.40
N ALA A 38 31.81 -42.52 -11.59
CA ALA A 38 30.45 -42.89 -11.97
C ALA A 38 29.94 -44.03 -11.04
N ALA A 39 28.90 -43.74 -10.27
CA ALA A 39 28.17 -44.75 -9.49
C ALA A 39 26.71 -44.72 -9.88
N GLN A 40 26.27 -45.86 -10.35
CA GLN A 40 24.94 -46.27 -10.76
C GLN A 40 23.89 -46.00 -9.70
N ALA A 41 22.76 -45.39 -10.13
CA ALA A 41 21.56 -45.24 -9.32
C ALA A 41 20.90 -46.61 -9.06
N PRO A 42 20.50 -46.91 -7.83
CA PRO A 42 19.64 -48.10 -7.58
C PRO A 42 18.20 -47.80 -7.99
N SER A 43 17.63 -48.72 -8.74
CA SER A 43 16.23 -48.77 -9.14
C SER A 43 15.31 -48.89 -7.92
N VAL A 44 14.47 -47.87 -7.71
CA VAL A 44 13.41 -47.86 -6.69
C VAL A 44 12.19 -48.57 -7.25
N THR A 45 11.86 -49.70 -6.70
CA THR A 45 10.59 -50.42 -6.93
C THR A 45 9.45 -49.64 -6.31
N PRO A 46 8.29 -49.43 -6.97
CA PRO A 46 7.20 -48.67 -6.41
C PRO A 46 6.50 -49.45 -5.28
N ALA A 47 6.45 -48.82 -4.11
CA ALA A 47 5.68 -49.29 -2.96
C ALA A 47 4.18 -49.18 -3.21
N ALA A 48 3.46 -50.19 -2.73
CA ALA A 48 2.02 -50.37 -2.88
C ALA A 48 1.19 -49.12 -2.48
N THR A 49 0.34 -48.70 -3.39
CA THR A 49 -0.65 -47.64 -3.21
C THR A 49 -1.74 -48.09 -2.22
N VAL A 50 -1.73 -47.56 -1.02
CA VAL A 50 -2.87 -47.63 -0.10
C VAL A 50 -3.91 -46.64 -0.56
N THR A 51 -4.97 -47.09 -1.19
CA THR A 51 -6.15 -46.31 -1.53
C THR A 51 -6.93 -45.99 -0.25
N VAL A 52 -6.72 -44.77 0.29
CA VAL A 52 -7.60 -44.17 1.29
C VAL A 52 -8.74 -43.51 0.54
N SER A 53 -9.96 -44.02 0.71
CA SER A 53 -11.19 -43.42 0.15
C SER A 53 -11.39 -42.03 0.74
N PRO A 54 -11.53 -40.97 -0.05
CA PRO A 54 -11.69 -39.61 0.50
C PRO A 54 -13.13 -39.42 1.02
N ALA A 55 -13.23 -39.14 2.29
CA ALA A 55 -14.46 -38.53 2.85
C ALA A 55 -14.78 -37.25 2.07
N LYS A 56 -16.00 -37.13 1.57
CA LYS A 56 -16.56 -35.97 0.92
C LYS A 56 -16.65 -34.79 1.91
N ASN A 57 -15.56 -34.07 2.07
CA ASN A 57 -15.60 -32.69 2.52
C ASN A 57 -15.21 -31.82 1.33
N THR A 58 -16.19 -31.38 0.56
CA THR A 58 -16.02 -30.32 -0.43
C THR A 58 -15.55 -29.07 0.30
N PRO A 59 -14.33 -28.57 0.03
CA PRO A 59 -13.96 -27.26 0.49
C PRO A 59 -14.89 -26.22 -0.17
N PRO A 60 -15.22 -25.11 0.52
CA PRO A 60 -15.99 -24.04 -0.10
C PRO A 60 -15.28 -23.62 -1.38
N SER A 61 -16.02 -23.64 -2.48
CA SER A 61 -15.53 -23.19 -3.78
C SER A 61 -15.12 -21.73 -3.67
N PHE A 62 -13.83 -21.48 -3.57
CA PHE A 62 -13.25 -20.16 -3.81
C PHE A 62 -13.55 -19.83 -5.27
N THR A 63 -14.46 -18.89 -5.47
CA THR A 63 -14.64 -18.28 -6.78
C THR A 63 -13.29 -17.70 -7.19
N ALA A 64 -12.82 -18.19 -8.33
CA ALA A 64 -11.53 -17.82 -8.91
C ALA A 64 -11.37 -16.30 -8.88
N SER A 65 -10.17 -15.85 -8.49
CA SER A 65 -9.72 -14.47 -8.69
C SER A 65 -10.11 -13.99 -10.08
N PRO A 66 -10.58 -12.75 -10.24
CA PRO A 66 -10.87 -12.23 -11.56
C PRO A 66 -9.59 -12.31 -12.39
N SER A 67 -9.55 -13.24 -13.32
CA SER A 67 -8.50 -13.33 -14.32
C SER A 67 -8.46 -11.99 -15.03
N ILE A 68 -7.30 -11.32 -15.00
CA ILE A 68 -7.01 -10.19 -15.88
C ILE A 68 -7.30 -10.70 -17.30
N ASN A 69 -8.41 -10.27 -17.85
CA ASN A 69 -8.89 -10.76 -19.13
C ASN A 69 -8.03 -10.12 -20.24
N PRO A 70 -7.12 -10.86 -20.92
CA PRO A 70 -6.23 -10.29 -21.92
C PRO A 70 -6.96 -9.91 -23.22
N ASN A 71 -8.28 -10.12 -23.30
CA ASN A 71 -9.14 -9.85 -24.44
C ASN A 71 -10.08 -8.64 -24.24
N LEU A 72 -9.60 -7.54 -23.68
CA LEU A 72 -10.27 -6.27 -23.84
C LEU A 72 -10.10 -5.84 -25.29
N LYS A 73 -11.08 -6.17 -26.15
CA LYS A 73 -11.26 -5.54 -27.45
C LYS A 73 -11.17 -4.04 -27.24
N ALA A 74 -10.37 -3.36 -28.06
CA ALA A 74 -10.33 -1.91 -28.14
C ALA A 74 -11.78 -1.40 -28.33
N ALA A 75 -12.42 -1.05 -27.23
CA ALA A 75 -13.66 -0.31 -27.23
C ALA A 75 -13.33 1.05 -27.85
N GLY A 76 -14.21 1.58 -28.69
CA GLY A 76 -14.05 2.92 -29.23
C GLY A 76 -13.87 3.94 -28.10
N PRO A 77 -13.49 5.18 -28.41
CA PRO A 77 -13.18 6.19 -27.39
C PRO A 77 -14.35 6.31 -26.39
N THR A 78 -14.11 5.90 -25.16
CA THR A 78 -15.12 5.93 -24.10
C THR A 78 -15.06 7.28 -23.43
N GLU A 79 -16.15 8.04 -23.48
CA GLU A 79 -16.26 9.26 -22.67
C GLU A 79 -16.54 8.87 -21.22
N LEU A 80 -15.65 9.24 -20.32
CA LEU A 80 -15.79 8.97 -18.88
C LEU A 80 -15.79 10.28 -18.09
N ASP A 81 -16.68 10.34 -17.10
CA ASP A 81 -16.68 11.37 -16.09
C ASP A 81 -15.82 10.95 -14.86
N LEU A 82 -15.56 11.89 -13.95
CA LEU A 82 -14.73 11.63 -12.79
C LEU A 82 -15.32 10.52 -11.88
N ARG A 83 -16.64 10.46 -11.72
CA ARG A 83 -17.32 9.45 -10.88
C ARG A 83 -17.14 8.04 -11.46
N GLN A 84 -17.26 7.91 -12.78
CA GLN A 84 -17.02 6.65 -13.47
C GLN A 84 -15.56 6.21 -13.33
N LEU A 85 -14.61 7.13 -13.46
CA LEU A 85 -13.19 6.86 -13.27
C LEU A 85 -12.88 6.39 -11.84
N TRP A 86 -13.52 6.96 -10.82
CA TRP A 86 -13.38 6.50 -9.43
C TRP A 86 -13.95 5.09 -9.24
N SER A 87 -15.07 4.76 -9.87
CA SER A 87 -15.61 3.39 -9.82
C SER A 87 -14.69 2.37 -10.48
N GLU A 88 -14.08 2.72 -11.63
CA GLU A 88 -13.09 1.88 -12.29
C GLU A 88 -11.80 1.73 -11.47
N LEU A 89 -11.31 2.80 -10.85
CA LEU A 89 -10.20 2.76 -9.92
C LEU A 89 -10.43 1.72 -8.82
N LYS A 90 -11.62 1.74 -8.21
CA LYS A 90 -11.98 0.82 -7.12
C LYS A 90 -11.97 -0.65 -7.55
N LEU A 91 -12.38 -0.92 -8.80
CA LEU A 91 -12.53 -2.28 -9.32
C LEU A 91 -11.24 -2.83 -9.92
N ASN A 92 -10.50 -2.01 -10.67
CA ASN A 92 -9.46 -2.48 -11.58
C ASN A 92 -8.05 -2.09 -11.16
N ASN A 93 -7.87 -1.21 -10.16
CA ASN A 93 -6.54 -0.80 -9.75
C ASN A 93 -5.77 -1.97 -9.12
N PRO A 94 -4.56 -2.33 -9.65
CA PRO A 94 -3.81 -3.48 -9.16
C PRO A 94 -3.30 -3.32 -7.71
N GLN A 95 -3.02 -2.10 -7.25
CA GLN A 95 -2.61 -1.84 -5.88
C GLN A 95 -3.75 -2.09 -4.89
N LEU A 96 -4.98 -1.67 -5.23
CA LEU A 96 -6.16 -1.94 -4.42
C LEU A 96 -6.52 -3.43 -4.44
N ALA A 97 -6.35 -4.10 -5.59
CA ALA A 97 -6.52 -5.54 -5.69
C ALA A 97 -5.54 -6.29 -4.76
N ALA A 98 -4.25 -5.90 -4.75
CA ALA A 98 -3.25 -6.50 -3.87
C ALA A 98 -3.59 -6.29 -2.37
N LEU A 99 -4.08 -5.10 -1.98
CA LEU A 99 -4.53 -4.83 -0.61
C LEU A 99 -5.76 -5.65 -0.23
N ARG A 100 -6.70 -5.84 -1.16
CA ARG A 100 -7.87 -6.69 -0.97
C ARG A 100 -7.47 -8.16 -0.74
N GLU A 101 -6.56 -8.68 -1.55
CA GLU A 101 -6.06 -10.04 -1.38
C GLU A 101 -5.27 -10.19 -0.06
N SER A 102 -4.54 -9.16 0.36
CA SER A 102 -3.87 -9.14 1.67
C SER A 102 -4.88 -9.21 2.83
N TYR A 103 -6.01 -8.50 2.73
CA TYR A 103 -7.10 -8.62 3.69
C TYR A 103 -7.68 -10.05 3.73
N PHE A 104 -7.98 -10.66 2.57
CA PHE A 104 -8.50 -12.02 2.52
C PHE A 104 -7.50 -13.05 3.05
N SER A 105 -6.22 -12.86 2.77
CA SER A 105 -5.14 -13.69 3.34
C SER A 105 -5.11 -13.58 4.87
N ALA A 106 -5.18 -12.38 5.42
CA ALA A 106 -5.23 -12.16 6.86
C ALA A 106 -6.49 -12.76 7.49
N LYS A 107 -7.66 -12.62 6.85
CA LYS A 107 -8.92 -13.27 7.30
C LYS A 107 -8.83 -14.79 7.27
N ALA A 108 -8.19 -15.37 6.25
CA ALA A 108 -7.97 -16.81 6.17
C ALA A 108 -7.03 -17.36 7.27
N THR A 109 -6.20 -16.52 7.87
CA THR A 109 -5.34 -16.89 9.00
C THR A 109 -6.14 -17.05 10.30
N VAL A 110 -7.28 -16.37 10.45
CA VAL A 110 -8.11 -16.41 11.67
C VAL A 110 -8.58 -17.83 12.01
N PRO A 111 -9.25 -18.58 11.11
CA PRO A 111 -9.63 -19.95 11.39
C PRO A 111 -8.46 -20.91 11.59
N GLN A 112 -7.29 -20.64 10.98
CA GLN A 112 -6.07 -21.45 11.19
C GLN A 112 -5.56 -21.30 12.63
N ILE A 113 -5.56 -20.09 13.18
CA ILE A 113 -5.17 -19.80 14.58
C ILE A 113 -6.21 -20.39 15.56
N ALA A 114 -7.48 -20.28 15.25
CA ALA A 114 -8.57 -20.82 16.08
C ALA A 114 -8.58 -22.36 16.10
N ALA A 115 -8.14 -23.02 15.04
CA ALA A 115 -8.16 -24.46 14.91
C ALA A 115 -7.33 -25.14 16.01
N PRO A 116 -7.76 -26.31 16.52
CA PRO A 116 -6.94 -27.11 17.42
C PRO A 116 -5.61 -27.48 16.75
N ALA A 117 -4.56 -27.66 17.54
CA ALA A 117 -3.31 -28.17 17.02
C ALA A 117 -3.50 -29.59 16.46
N ASN A 118 -2.75 -29.94 15.42
CA ASN A 118 -2.85 -31.27 14.84
C ASN A 118 -2.46 -32.34 15.86
N PRO A 119 -3.17 -33.48 15.90
CA PRO A 119 -2.77 -34.61 16.69
C PRO A 119 -1.44 -35.18 16.17
N GLN A 120 -0.64 -35.64 17.10
CA GLN A 120 0.63 -36.29 16.80
C GLN A 120 0.46 -37.80 16.95
N VAL A 121 0.87 -38.57 15.96
CA VAL A 121 0.92 -40.04 16.04
C VAL A 121 2.37 -40.43 16.18
N GLY A 122 2.70 -41.10 17.27
CA GLY A 122 4.02 -41.60 17.57
C GLY A 122 4.06 -43.11 17.45
N LEU A 123 5.12 -43.62 16.84
CA LEU A 123 5.45 -45.06 16.83
C LEU A 123 6.73 -45.22 17.67
N VAL A 124 6.65 -46.00 18.72
CA VAL A 124 7.78 -46.17 19.64
C VAL A 124 8.22 -47.65 19.59
N TRP A 125 9.47 -47.83 19.31
CA TRP A 125 10.18 -49.10 19.45
C TRP A 125 11.27 -48.91 20.49
N SER A 126 11.12 -49.51 21.63
CA SER A 126 12.09 -49.41 22.73
C SER A 126 12.67 -50.77 23.09
N GLY A 127 13.83 -50.75 23.75
CA GLY A 127 14.53 -51.95 24.15
C GLY A 127 15.29 -52.67 23.03
N MET A 128 15.59 -51.98 21.92
CA MET A 128 16.44 -52.49 20.86
C MET A 128 17.92 -52.43 21.30
N PRO A 129 18.70 -53.51 21.19
CA PRO A 129 20.13 -53.47 21.43
C PRO A 129 20.84 -52.58 20.41
N ALA A 130 21.85 -51.84 20.83
CA ALA A 130 22.58 -50.92 19.95
C ALA A 130 23.28 -51.60 18.76
N ASN A 131 23.55 -52.91 18.86
CA ASN A 131 24.13 -53.73 17.80
C ASN A 131 23.11 -54.36 16.82
N SER A 132 21.81 -54.12 17.02
CA SER A 132 20.74 -54.57 16.15
C SER A 132 19.64 -53.53 15.99
N PRO A 133 19.93 -52.32 15.47
CA PRO A 133 18.99 -51.22 15.46
C PRO A 133 17.78 -51.38 14.52
N LEU A 134 17.80 -52.39 13.64
CA LEU A 134 16.77 -52.64 12.64
C LEU A 134 15.97 -53.93 12.82
N ALA A 135 16.03 -54.56 13.99
CA ALA A 135 15.19 -55.71 14.31
C ALA A 135 13.71 -55.28 14.44
N LEU A 136 13.07 -55.03 13.32
CA LEU A 136 11.62 -54.82 13.21
C LEU A 136 10.91 -56.16 13.46
N GLY A 137 10.59 -56.45 14.65
CA GLY A 137 9.83 -57.63 15.02
C GLY A 137 10.61 -58.54 15.97
N GLY A 138 10.23 -58.50 17.21
CA GLY A 138 10.40 -59.44 18.27
C GLY A 138 11.48 -60.49 18.11
N ALA A 139 12.72 -60.10 17.84
CA ALA A 139 13.83 -61.04 18.02
C ALA A 139 13.90 -61.35 19.50
N ASN A 140 13.57 -62.60 19.88
CA ASN A 140 13.86 -63.16 21.19
C ASN A 140 15.36 -63.07 21.38
N THR A 141 15.88 -61.95 21.92
CA THR A 141 17.27 -61.91 22.40
C THR A 141 17.35 -62.85 23.58
N PRO A 142 18.22 -63.90 23.53
CA PRO A 142 18.34 -64.79 24.65
C PRO A 142 18.63 -64.01 25.94
N SER A 143 17.95 -64.37 27.01
CA SER A 143 18.10 -63.75 28.35
C SER A 143 19.53 -63.82 28.89
N THR A 144 20.40 -64.57 28.34
CA THR A 144 21.83 -64.69 28.67
C THR A 144 22.65 -63.47 28.21
N GLN A 145 22.17 -62.65 27.23
CA GLN A 145 22.90 -61.51 26.70
C GLN A 145 22.59 -60.23 27.45
N TYR A 146 21.45 -60.15 28.14
CA TYR A 146 21.04 -59.02 28.97
C TYR A 146 20.48 -59.54 30.30
N PRO A 147 21.34 -59.77 31.30
CA PRO A 147 20.92 -60.37 32.58
C PRO A 147 19.93 -59.55 33.40
N ASN A 148 19.76 -58.24 33.09
CA ASN A 148 18.83 -57.37 33.78
C ASN A 148 17.49 -57.15 33.02
N GLY A 149 17.18 -58.02 32.05
CA GLY A 149 15.87 -58.11 31.44
C GLY A 149 15.37 -56.81 30.78
N ILE A 150 15.92 -56.47 29.60
CA ILE A 150 15.33 -55.38 28.79
C ILE A 150 14.05 -55.89 28.14
N SER A 151 12.96 -55.31 28.49
CA SER A 151 11.65 -55.55 27.88
C SER A 151 11.50 -54.71 26.62
N ASN A 152 11.27 -55.33 25.47
CA ASN A 152 10.95 -54.62 24.24
C ASN A 152 9.50 -54.14 24.29
N ASN A 153 9.27 -52.83 24.12
CA ASN A 153 7.94 -52.29 24.02
C ASN A 153 7.72 -51.71 22.63
N ASN A 154 6.75 -52.22 21.91
CA ASN A 154 6.23 -51.58 20.72
C ASN A 154 4.98 -50.78 21.14
N ALA A 155 4.99 -49.48 20.91
CA ALA A 155 3.87 -48.64 21.28
C ALA A 155 3.42 -47.78 20.10
N ILE A 156 2.13 -47.61 20.02
CA ILE A 156 1.49 -46.58 19.18
C ILE A 156 0.93 -45.55 20.14
N SER A 157 1.31 -44.28 19.97
CA SER A 157 0.80 -43.21 20.77
C SER A 157 0.05 -42.16 19.90
N PHE A 158 -0.98 -41.61 20.49
CA PHE A 158 -1.72 -40.49 19.92
C PHE A 158 -1.69 -39.36 20.96
N ALA A 159 -1.13 -38.23 20.59
CA ALA A 159 -1.00 -37.07 21.48
C ALA A 159 -1.75 -35.85 20.90
N GLN A 160 -2.63 -35.26 21.69
CA GLN A 160 -3.36 -34.06 21.33
C GLN A 160 -2.98 -32.93 22.28
N PRO A 161 -2.27 -31.89 21.78
CA PRO A 161 -1.97 -30.71 22.58
C PRO A 161 -3.16 -29.75 22.63
N PHE A 162 -3.37 -29.15 23.80
CA PHE A 162 -4.38 -28.15 24.09
C PHE A 162 -3.72 -26.94 24.73
N GLN A 163 -3.93 -25.77 24.18
CA GLN A 163 -3.55 -24.53 24.86
C GLN A 163 -4.59 -24.19 25.93
N PHE A 164 -4.16 -23.47 26.98
CA PHE A 164 -5.08 -23.01 28.00
C PHE A 164 -6.29 -22.30 27.39
N PRO A 165 -7.50 -22.56 27.87
CA PRO A 165 -8.73 -21.95 27.33
C PRO A 165 -8.65 -20.44 27.21
N GLY A 166 -9.04 -19.92 26.05
CA GLY A 166 -8.99 -18.49 25.74
C GLY A 166 -7.65 -17.96 25.22
N LYS A 167 -6.57 -18.75 25.11
CA LYS A 167 -5.35 -18.31 24.40
C LYS A 167 -5.61 -18.27 22.88
N LYS A 168 -6.16 -19.32 22.31
CA LYS A 168 -6.44 -19.42 20.88
C LYS A 168 -7.52 -18.46 20.39
N SER A 169 -8.63 -18.35 21.15
CA SER A 169 -9.67 -17.39 20.79
C SER A 169 -9.15 -15.95 20.80
N LEU A 170 -8.37 -15.59 21.81
CA LEU A 170 -7.79 -14.25 21.87
C LEU A 170 -6.75 -14.02 20.77
N ALA A 171 -5.95 -15.03 20.40
CA ALA A 171 -5.02 -14.94 19.28
C ALA A 171 -5.79 -14.81 17.93
N ALA A 172 -6.88 -15.52 17.76
CA ALA A 172 -7.76 -15.38 16.60
C ALA A 172 -8.41 -13.99 16.54
N ASP A 173 -8.88 -13.45 17.68
CA ASP A 173 -9.43 -12.10 17.76
C ASP A 173 -8.41 -11.03 17.41
N ILE A 174 -7.14 -11.22 17.80
CA ILE A 174 -6.04 -10.32 17.38
C ILE A 174 -5.83 -10.37 15.87
N ALA A 175 -5.79 -11.57 15.30
CA ALA A 175 -5.65 -11.74 13.85
C ALA A 175 -6.83 -11.14 13.08
N ASP A 176 -8.05 -11.29 13.58
CA ASP A 176 -9.27 -10.70 13.00
C ASP A 176 -9.21 -9.17 13.05
N THR A 177 -8.87 -8.60 14.21
CA THR A 177 -8.72 -7.15 14.38
C THR A 177 -7.63 -6.57 13.46
N ASN A 178 -6.52 -7.30 13.27
CA ASN A 178 -5.47 -6.90 12.31
C ASN A 178 -5.95 -6.97 10.86
N ALA A 179 -6.77 -7.97 10.51
CA ALA A 179 -7.37 -8.05 9.17
C ALA A 179 -8.31 -6.84 8.92
N GLU A 180 -9.16 -6.47 9.88
CA GLU A 180 -10.01 -5.27 9.78
C GLU A 180 -9.18 -3.98 9.67
N ALA A 181 -8.01 -3.90 10.33
CA ALA A 181 -7.09 -2.78 10.18
C ALA A 181 -6.53 -2.67 8.75
N LEU A 182 -6.23 -3.81 8.10
CA LEU A 182 -5.82 -3.84 6.69
C LEU A 182 -6.94 -3.39 5.75
N LEU A 183 -8.20 -3.75 6.04
CA LEU A 183 -9.34 -3.26 5.27
C LEU A 183 -9.46 -1.74 5.35
N ALA A 184 -9.41 -1.18 6.56
CA ALA A 184 -9.44 0.28 6.76
C ALA A 184 -8.23 0.97 6.10
N GLN A 185 -7.05 0.34 6.10
CA GLN A 185 -5.87 0.83 5.38
C GLN A 185 -6.09 0.85 3.86
N SER A 186 -6.77 -0.17 3.31
CA SER A 186 -7.10 -0.20 1.88
C SER A 186 -8.08 0.91 1.48
N GLU A 187 -9.04 1.24 2.35
CA GLU A 187 -9.96 2.37 2.16
C GLU A 187 -9.21 3.72 2.16
N SER A 188 -8.23 3.90 3.07
CA SER A 188 -7.38 5.08 3.07
C SER A 188 -6.55 5.20 1.79
N THR A 189 -5.98 4.09 1.31
CA THR A 189 -5.23 4.05 0.05
C THR A 189 -6.11 4.36 -1.16
N TYR A 190 -7.35 3.86 -1.17
CA TYR A 190 -8.34 4.18 -2.21
C TYR A 190 -8.60 5.69 -2.30
N LEU A 191 -8.80 6.37 -1.17
CA LEU A 191 -8.99 7.83 -1.15
C LEU A 191 -7.76 8.58 -1.66
N GLN A 192 -6.55 8.15 -1.31
CA GLN A 192 -5.30 8.76 -1.79
C GLN A 192 -5.14 8.59 -3.31
N LEU A 193 -5.38 7.38 -3.84
CA LEU A 193 -5.34 7.12 -5.27
C LEU A 193 -6.44 7.88 -6.03
N GLY A 194 -7.61 8.01 -5.42
CA GLY A 194 -8.71 8.80 -5.96
C GLY A 194 -8.39 10.30 -6.04
N ALA A 195 -7.72 10.85 -5.02
CA ALA A 195 -7.23 12.23 -5.06
C ALA A 195 -6.19 12.42 -6.18
N GLN A 196 -5.26 11.46 -6.36
CA GLN A 196 -4.30 11.47 -7.44
C GLN A 196 -4.97 11.37 -8.82
N LEU A 197 -5.96 10.49 -8.96
CA LEU A 197 -6.78 10.37 -10.17
C LEU A 197 -7.50 11.68 -10.50
N SER A 198 -8.12 12.31 -9.49
CA SER A 198 -8.79 13.61 -9.64
C SER A 198 -7.82 14.71 -10.08
N SER A 199 -6.60 14.72 -9.53
CA SER A 199 -5.55 15.66 -9.95
C SER A 199 -5.17 15.49 -11.41
N LEU A 200 -4.97 14.26 -11.89
CA LEU A 200 -4.68 13.98 -13.30
C LEU A 200 -5.84 14.35 -14.21
N TYR A 201 -7.08 14.04 -13.80
CA TYR A 201 -8.29 14.37 -14.55
C TYR A 201 -8.42 15.87 -14.74
N TYR A 202 -8.33 16.67 -13.67
CA TYR A 202 -8.42 18.13 -13.77
C TYR A 202 -7.22 18.76 -14.48
N SER A 203 -6.03 18.15 -14.40
CA SER A 203 -4.87 18.58 -15.20
C SER A 203 -5.09 18.36 -16.69
N ALA A 204 -5.71 17.26 -17.07
CA ALA A 204 -6.06 16.99 -18.46
C ALA A 204 -7.13 17.97 -18.98
N LEU A 205 -8.17 18.27 -18.18
CA LEU A 205 -9.17 19.29 -18.51
C LEU A 205 -8.55 20.69 -18.66
N ALA A 206 -7.58 21.04 -17.76
CA ALA A 206 -6.84 22.30 -17.90
C ALA A 206 -6.07 22.36 -19.22
N ALA A 207 -5.38 21.29 -19.60
CA ALA A 207 -4.66 21.25 -20.87
C ALA A 207 -5.60 21.40 -22.09
N GLN A 208 -6.78 20.76 -22.07
CA GLN A 208 -7.81 20.96 -23.10
C GLN A 208 -8.28 22.43 -23.16
N LYS A 209 -8.53 23.05 -22.01
CA LYS A 209 -8.95 24.45 -21.96
C LYS A 209 -7.85 25.40 -22.44
N GLN A 210 -6.59 25.15 -22.07
CA GLN A 210 -5.45 25.91 -22.55
C GLN A 210 -5.25 25.77 -24.07
N LEU A 211 -5.46 24.58 -24.65
CA LEU A 211 -5.47 24.37 -26.10
C LEU A 211 -6.54 25.23 -26.80
N THR A 212 -7.72 25.36 -26.17
CA THR A 212 -8.79 26.23 -26.69
C THR A 212 -8.35 27.71 -26.67
N VAL A 213 -7.78 28.15 -25.55
CA VAL A 213 -7.23 29.53 -25.41
C VAL A 213 -6.13 29.80 -26.44
N LEU A 214 -5.24 28.86 -26.67
CA LEU A 214 -4.20 29.03 -27.70
C LEU A 214 -4.77 29.11 -29.11
N LYS A 215 -5.77 28.32 -29.46
CA LYS A 215 -6.45 28.42 -30.76
C LYS A 215 -7.10 29.79 -30.95
N GLU A 216 -7.77 30.31 -29.93
CA GLU A 216 -8.33 31.67 -29.94
C GLU A 216 -7.22 32.73 -30.05
N SER A 217 -6.10 32.53 -29.37
CA SER A 217 -4.91 33.41 -29.47
C SER A 217 -4.33 33.42 -30.89
N VAL A 218 -4.18 32.25 -31.54
CA VAL A 218 -3.73 32.17 -32.93
C VAL A 218 -4.67 32.94 -33.87
N THR A 219 -5.99 32.83 -33.68
CA THR A 219 -6.98 33.59 -34.46
C THR A 219 -6.83 35.11 -34.22
N ARG A 220 -6.61 35.55 -32.97
CA ARG A 220 -6.36 36.98 -32.65
C ARG A 220 -5.06 37.48 -33.30
N LEU A 221 -3.98 36.70 -33.25
CA LEU A 221 -2.71 37.00 -33.91
C LEU A 221 -2.81 37.08 -35.43
N GLU A 222 -3.63 36.20 -36.02
CA GLU A 222 -3.93 36.26 -37.44
C GLU A 222 -4.65 37.56 -37.84
N MET A 223 -5.60 38.03 -37.01
CA MET A 223 -6.22 39.34 -37.24
C MET A 223 -5.20 40.47 -37.21
N ILE A 224 -4.30 40.49 -36.19
CA ILE A 224 -3.23 41.53 -36.08
C ILE A 224 -2.33 41.45 -37.32
N LYS A 225 -1.89 40.24 -37.76
CA LYS A 225 -1.06 40.02 -38.93
C LYS A 225 -1.76 40.56 -40.21
N ASN A 226 -3.08 40.31 -40.38
CA ASN A 226 -3.81 40.80 -41.55
C ASN A 226 -3.96 42.31 -41.57
N VAL A 227 -4.16 42.95 -40.40
CA VAL A 227 -4.16 44.44 -40.29
C VAL A 227 -2.77 44.96 -40.62
N ALA A 228 -1.69 44.40 -40.11
CA ALA A 228 -0.32 44.79 -40.41
C ALA A 228 0.01 44.65 -41.91
N LYS A 229 -0.45 43.57 -42.57
CA LYS A 229 -0.31 43.33 -44.00
C LYS A 229 -1.03 44.41 -44.83
N ALA A 230 -2.30 44.71 -44.49
CA ALA A 230 -3.09 45.73 -45.19
C ALA A 230 -2.48 47.11 -45.05
N ARG A 231 -1.98 47.46 -43.87
CA ARG A 231 -1.31 48.76 -43.65
C ARG A 231 0.01 48.86 -44.39
N TYR A 232 0.82 47.80 -44.42
CA TYR A 232 2.04 47.74 -45.25
C TYR A 232 1.73 47.92 -46.75
N SER A 233 0.70 47.25 -47.26
CA SER A 233 0.27 47.41 -48.67
C SER A 233 -0.15 48.83 -49.04
N ASN A 234 -0.60 49.64 -48.04
CA ASN A 234 -0.99 51.02 -48.19
C ASN A 234 0.15 52.01 -47.80
N ASN A 235 1.38 51.54 -47.67
CA ASN A 235 2.55 52.31 -47.20
C ASN A 235 2.35 52.99 -45.80
N ALA A 236 1.47 52.46 -44.98
CA ALA A 236 1.11 53.05 -43.68
C ALA A 236 1.75 52.31 -42.47
N ALA A 237 2.54 51.24 -42.72
CA ALA A 237 3.26 50.47 -41.72
C ALA A 237 4.56 49.87 -42.27
N ALA A 238 5.52 49.58 -41.42
CA ALA A 238 6.77 48.89 -41.80
C ALA A 238 6.54 47.39 -41.96
N TYR A 239 7.22 46.78 -42.94
CA TYR A 239 7.16 45.31 -43.17
C TYR A 239 7.52 44.49 -41.95
N VAL A 240 8.39 45.00 -41.05
CA VAL A 240 8.79 44.33 -39.81
C VAL A 240 7.59 44.08 -38.87
N GLU A 241 6.55 44.90 -38.90
CA GLU A 241 5.33 44.66 -38.09
C GLU A 241 4.60 43.40 -38.56
N PHE A 242 4.46 43.19 -39.83
CA PHE A 242 3.90 41.99 -40.42
C PHE A 242 4.74 40.74 -40.03
N LEU A 243 6.07 40.82 -40.12
CA LEU A 243 6.96 39.71 -39.75
C LEU A 243 6.88 39.39 -38.28
N ASN A 244 6.86 40.40 -37.39
CA ASN A 244 6.73 40.19 -35.94
C ASN A 244 5.39 39.54 -35.57
N ALA A 245 4.28 39.96 -36.23
CA ALA A 245 3.00 39.27 -36.04
C ALA A 245 3.00 37.80 -36.50
N GLN A 246 3.69 37.52 -37.60
CA GLN A 246 3.85 36.16 -38.11
C GLN A 246 4.71 35.29 -37.12
N VAL A 247 5.79 35.83 -36.59
CA VAL A 247 6.63 35.14 -35.59
C VAL A 247 5.81 34.85 -34.34
N ALA A 248 5.03 35.82 -33.83
CA ALA A 248 4.17 35.62 -32.67
C ALA A 248 3.09 34.56 -32.89
N GLN A 249 2.50 34.50 -34.11
CA GLN A 249 1.56 33.46 -34.48
C GLN A 249 2.23 32.06 -34.47
N SER A 250 3.39 31.92 -35.11
CA SER A 250 4.11 30.64 -35.15
C SER A 250 4.56 30.16 -33.75
N ALA A 251 4.92 31.09 -32.86
CA ALA A 251 5.25 30.79 -31.48
C ALA A 251 4.01 30.22 -30.73
N ALA A 252 2.84 30.86 -30.92
CA ALA A 252 1.60 30.36 -30.31
C ALA A 252 1.17 28.97 -30.86
N GLU A 253 1.42 28.71 -32.14
CA GLU A 253 1.19 27.37 -32.76
C GLU A 253 2.16 26.34 -32.18
N ALA A 254 3.41 26.68 -31.94
CA ALA A 254 4.40 25.78 -31.34
C ALA A 254 4.03 25.39 -29.90
N ASP A 255 3.48 26.34 -29.11
CA ASP A 255 3.00 26.09 -27.75
C ASP A 255 1.90 25.00 -27.68
N GLN A 256 1.11 24.84 -28.77
CA GLN A 256 0.06 23.81 -28.83
C GLN A 256 0.64 22.38 -28.76
N PHE A 257 1.81 22.12 -29.36
CA PHE A 257 2.43 20.80 -29.31
C PHE A 257 2.85 20.39 -27.90
N ALA A 258 3.30 21.37 -27.10
CA ALA A 258 3.67 21.11 -25.70
C ALA A 258 2.45 20.74 -24.85
N LEU A 259 1.33 21.43 -25.04
CA LEU A 259 0.08 21.16 -24.32
C LEU A 259 -0.58 19.83 -24.76
N ASP A 260 -0.55 19.52 -26.04
CA ASP A 260 -1.05 18.22 -26.53
C ASP A 260 -0.26 17.06 -25.88
N ARG A 261 1.05 17.17 -25.81
CA ARG A 261 1.88 16.19 -25.10
C ARG A 261 1.50 16.09 -23.63
N GLN A 262 1.25 17.22 -22.95
CA GLN A 262 0.82 17.24 -21.55
C GLN A 262 -0.51 16.54 -21.34
N LEU A 263 -1.49 16.78 -22.23
CA LEU A 263 -2.77 16.11 -22.24
C LEU A 263 -2.61 14.59 -22.41
N GLN A 264 -1.78 14.14 -23.35
CA GLN A 264 -1.51 12.71 -23.59
C GLN A 264 -0.85 12.05 -22.37
N VAL A 265 0.07 12.73 -21.71
CA VAL A 265 0.71 12.22 -20.47
C VAL A 265 -0.31 12.07 -19.35
N ALA A 266 -1.19 13.04 -19.15
CA ALA A 266 -2.24 12.98 -18.15
C ALA A 266 -3.22 11.82 -18.40
N ILE A 267 -3.67 11.63 -19.65
CA ILE A 267 -4.53 10.51 -20.07
C ILE A 267 -3.85 9.16 -19.80
N LYS A 268 -2.57 9.02 -20.15
CA LYS A 268 -1.80 7.80 -19.85
C LYS A 268 -1.67 7.53 -18.34
N GLY A 269 -1.51 8.58 -17.54
CA GLY A 269 -1.50 8.50 -16.09
C GLY A 269 -2.84 8.01 -15.52
N ILE A 270 -3.96 8.53 -16.05
CA ILE A 270 -5.31 8.07 -15.69
C ILE A 270 -5.46 6.58 -16.03
N ASN A 271 -5.14 6.18 -17.26
CA ASN A 271 -5.23 4.77 -17.69
C ASN A 271 -4.41 3.84 -16.79
N ALA A 272 -3.20 4.25 -16.39
CA ALA A 272 -2.36 3.47 -15.49
C ALA A 272 -2.99 3.29 -14.11
N LEU A 273 -3.62 4.35 -13.55
CA LEU A 273 -4.30 4.27 -12.25
C LEU A 273 -5.55 3.38 -12.29
N ILE A 274 -6.33 3.43 -13.35
CA ILE A 274 -7.55 2.62 -13.47
C ILE A 274 -7.29 1.21 -14.05
N GLY A 275 -6.00 0.83 -14.21
CA GLY A 275 -5.62 -0.50 -14.70
C GLY A 275 -5.91 -0.76 -16.18
N ARG A 276 -6.11 0.30 -16.98
CA ARG A 276 -6.26 0.20 -18.44
C ARG A 276 -4.92 0.21 -19.16
N HIS A 277 -4.92 -0.28 -20.40
CA HIS A 277 -3.71 -0.22 -21.20
C HIS A 277 -3.38 1.24 -21.58
N SER A 278 -2.10 1.64 -21.47
CA SER A 278 -1.66 3.03 -21.70
C SER A 278 -1.93 3.60 -23.09
N ARG A 279 -2.22 2.75 -24.09
CA ARG A 279 -2.55 3.13 -25.47
C ARG A 279 -4.05 3.32 -25.72
N GLU A 280 -4.91 2.99 -24.75
CA GLU A 280 -6.34 3.19 -24.90
C GLU A 280 -6.66 4.67 -24.98
N GLN A 281 -7.52 5.01 -25.94
CA GLN A 281 -7.99 6.37 -26.09
C GLN A 281 -9.10 6.64 -25.08
N LEU A 282 -8.89 7.64 -24.25
CA LEU A 282 -9.85 8.11 -23.25
C LEU A 282 -10.30 9.51 -23.66
N LEU A 283 -11.59 9.69 -23.83
CA LEU A 283 -12.21 11.00 -23.93
C LEU A 283 -12.72 11.40 -22.56
N LEU A 284 -12.22 12.51 -22.04
CA LEU A 284 -12.67 13.04 -20.76
C LEU A 284 -13.90 13.91 -21.01
N ARG A 285 -15.00 13.57 -20.36
CA ARG A 285 -16.21 14.37 -20.38
C ARG A 285 -16.04 15.52 -19.39
N GLY A 286 -15.54 16.62 -19.88
CA GLY A 286 -15.38 17.86 -19.12
C GLY A 286 -16.44 18.86 -19.53
N ASP A 287 -17.57 18.93 -18.84
CA ASP A 287 -18.34 20.15 -18.85
C ASP A 287 -17.61 21.12 -17.89
N ALA A 288 -17.04 22.16 -18.45
CA ALA A 288 -16.35 23.23 -17.70
C ALA A 288 -17.31 24.05 -16.81
N ARG A 289 -18.56 23.64 -16.69
CA ARG A 289 -19.47 24.11 -15.66
C ARG A 289 -19.07 23.44 -14.35
N LEU A 290 -18.11 24.07 -13.71
CA LEU A 290 -17.72 23.88 -12.33
C LEU A 290 -18.98 23.93 -11.45
N THR A 291 -19.70 22.83 -11.31
CA THR A 291 -20.59 22.65 -10.17
C THR A 291 -19.67 22.41 -8.96
N LEU A 292 -19.14 23.53 -8.46
CA LEU A 292 -18.50 23.58 -7.16
C LEU A 292 -19.59 23.19 -6.15
N ASN A 293 -19.67 21.92 -5.79
CA ASN A 293 -20.37 21.54 -4.58
C ASN A 293 -19.71 22.35 -3.46
N ALA A 294 -20.52 23.01 -2.64
CA ALA A 294 -19.97 23.78 -1.55
C ALA A 294 -19.11 22.87 -0.67
N VAL A 295 -17.83 23.19 -0.56
CA VAL A 295 -16.95 22.49 0.40
C VAL A 295 -17.46 22.84 1.79
N PRO A 296 -17.71 21.87 2.68
CA PRO A 296 -18.09 22.11 4.06
C PRO A 296 -17.09 23.00 4.78
N SER A 297 -17.49 23.60 5.90
CA SER A 297 -16.59 24.40 6.71
C SER A 297 -15.39 23.57 7.24
N LEU A 298 -14.29 24.25 7.53
CA LEU A 298 -13.09 23.61 8.08
C LEU A 298 -13.42 22.77 9.33
N LEU A 299 -14.22 23.35 10.24
CA LEU A 299 -14.61 22.69 11.49
C LEU A 299 -15.39 21.39 11.23
N GLU A 300 -16.34 21.42 10.29
CA GLU A 300 -17.11 20.22 9.92
C GLU A 300 -16.24 19.14 9.26
N LEU A 301 -15.21 19.54 8.51
CA LEU A 301 -14.28 18.62 7.88
C LEU A 301 -13.32 17.98 8.91
N GLU A 302 -12.85 18.76 9.88
CA GLU A 302 -12.02 18.26 10.98
C GLU A 302 -12.80 17.27 11.86
N ASP A 303 -14.01 17.60 12.27
CA ASP A 303 -14.86 16.72 13.07
C ASP A 303 -15.18 15.41 12.33
N TYR A 304 -15.51 15.50 11.05
CA TYR A 304 -15.73 14.31 10.23
C TYR A 304 -14.45 13.47 10.07
N ALA A 305 -13.31 14.12 9.86
CA ALA A 305 -12.04 13.41 9.72
C ALA A 305 -11.64 12.70 11.02
N GLU A 306 -11.83 13.33 12.17
CA GLU A 306 -11.54 12.70 13.46
C GLU A 306 -12.40 11.48 13.76
N THR A 307 -13.66 11.49 13.30
CA THR A 307 -14.61 10.41 13.59
C THR A 307 -14.61 9.29 12.55
N SER A 308 -14.38 9.62 11.27
CA SER A 308 -14.69 8.70 10.16
C SER A 308 -13.51 8.40 9.24
N HIS A 309 -12.34 9.03 9.45
CA HIS A 309 -11.21 8.85 8.53
C HIS A 309 -10.67 7.41 8.57
N PRO A 310 -10.55 6.71 7.42
CA PRO A 310 -10.14 5.30 7.38
C PRO A 310 -8.74 5.04 7.98
N LEU A 311 -7.80 5.97 7.84
CA LEU A 311 -6.47 5.85 8.44
C LEU A 311 -6.55 5.83 9.97
N LEU A 312 -7.40 6.66 10.57
CA LEU A 312 -7.58 6.69 12.03
C LEU A 312 -8.27 5.42 12.52
N LYS A 313 -9.24 4.90 11.76
CA LYS A 313 -9.87 3.61 12.03
C LYS A 313 -8.84 2.48 11.99
N SER A 314 -7.97 2.44 10.99
CA SER A 314 -6.89 1.45 10.89
C SER A 314 -5.95 1.51 12.10
N SER A 315 -5.47 2.70 12.47
CA SER A 315 -4.54 2.86 13.61
C SER A 315 -5.20 2.54 14.95
N ALA A 316 -6.49 2.83 15.12
CA ALA A 316 -7.26 2.46 16.31
C ALA A 316 -7.43 0.95 16.43
N LEU A 317 -7.70 0.24 15.33
CA LEU A 317 -7.77 -1.22 15.29
C LEU A 317 -6.42 -1.87 15.59
N GLN A 318 -5.31 -1.34 15.07
CA GLN A 318 -3.96 -1.81 15.41
C GLN A 318 -3.66 -1.65 16.90
N LEU A 319 -4.05 -0.53 17.51
CA LEU A 319 -3.92 -0.31 18.94
C LEU A 319 -4.78 -1.28 19.75
N ASP A 320 -6.02 -1.57 19.32
CA ASP A 320 -6.89 -2.56 19.96
C ASP A 320 -6.28 -3.98 19.88
N ALA A 321 -5.73 -4.37 18.74
CA ALA A 321 -5.01 -5.63 18.57
C ALA A 321 -3.81 -5.72 19.53
N ALA A 322 -3.07 -4.62 19.71
CA ALA A 322 -1.95 -4.59 20.65
C ALA A 322 -2.39 -4.71 22.12
N LYS A 323 -3.51 -4.07 22.52
CA LYS A 323 -4.11 -4.23 23.86
C LYS A 323 -4.50 -5.69 24.12
N LYS A 324 -5.14 -6.33 23.15
CA LYS A 324 -5.43 -7.78 23.18
C LYS A 324 -4.14 -8.60 23.25
N GLY A 325 -3.08 -8.17 22.54
CA GLY A 325 -1.74 -8.78 22.57
C GLY A 325 -1.12 -8.79 23.96
N VAL A 326 -1.25 -7.70 24.73
CA VAL A 326 -0.84 -7.68 26.16
C VAL A 326 -1.64 -8.69 26.98
N SER A 327 -2.94 -8.83 26.72
CA SER A 327 -3.80 -9.80 27.41
C SER A 327 -3.41 -11.24 27.06
N LEU A 328 -3.04 -11.50 25.82
CA LEU A 328 -2.51 -12.78 25.37
C LEU A 328 -1.16 -13.11 26.03
N ALA A 329 -0.24 -12.15 26.08
CA ALA A 329 1.04 -12.31 26.73
C ALA A 329 0.89 -12.61 28.25
N LYS A 330 -0.09 -12.00 28.92
CA LYS A 330 -0.42 -12.34 30.31
C LYS A 330 -0.94 -13.77 30.47
N LYS A 331 -1.68 -14.30 29.48
CA LYS A 331 -2.13 -15.70 29.50
C LYS A 331 -0.99 -16.69 29.28
N ALA A 332 0.20 -16.27 28.84
CA ALA A 332 1.38 -17.14 28.76
C ALA A 332 1.84 -17.68 30.13
N TYR A 333 1.45 -17.03 31.25
CA TYR A 333 1.67 -17.55 32.60
C TYR A 333 0.82 -18.79 32.94
N LEU A 334 -0.22 -19.08 32.14
CA LEU A 334 -1.12 -20.19 32.40
C LEU A 334 -0.59 -21.45 31.71
N PRO A 335 -0.74 -22.66 32.33
CA PRO A 335 -0.21 -23.90 31.80
C PRO A 335 -0.97 -24.34 30.55
N ASP A 336 -0.27 -24.99 29.64
CA ASP A 336 -0.88 -25.70 28.52
C ASP A 336 -0.98 -27.20 28.82
N PHE A 337 -1.83 -27.93 28.12
CA PHE A 337 -2.15 -29.32 28.40
C PHE A 337 -1.91 -30.19 27.16
N GLN A 338 -1.54 -31.44 27.40
CA GLN A 338 -1.47 -32.45 26.34
C GLN A 338 -2.10 -33.73 26.85
N VAL A 339 -3.00 -34.29 26.08
CA VAL A 339 -3.59 -35.61 26.35
C VAL A 339 -2.93 -36.62 25.44
N ILE A 340 -2.38 -37.68 26.03
CA ILE A 340 -1.72 -38.74 25.31
C ILE A 340 -2.46 -40.06 25.61
N GLY A 341 -2.86 -40.75 24.54
CA GLY A 341 -3.33 -42.13 24.61
C GLY A 341 -2.28 -43.05 23.93
N SER A 342 -1.85 -44.07 24.57
CA SER A 342 -0.94 -45.05 23.96
C SER A 342 -1.40 -46.48 24.15
N SER A 343 -1.09 -47.31 23.18
CA SER A 343 -1.20 -48.76 23.31
C SER A 343 0.18 -49.36 23.16
N TYR A 344 0.53 -50.27 24.03
CA TYR A 344 1.84 -50.94 23.98
C TYR A 344 1.75 -52.41 24.33
N THR A 345 2.66 -53.18 23.77
CA THR A 345 2.74 -54.62 23.96
C THR A 345 4.15 -54.93 24.52
N PRO A 346 4.26 -55.14 25.83
CA PRO A 346 5.55 -55.55 26.41
C PRO A 346 5.91 -56.94 25.95
N ARG A 347 7.17 -57.13 25.57
CA ARG A 347 7.74 -58.43 25.17
C ARG A 347 9.09 -58.60 25.86
N GLY A 348 9.31 -59.76 26.44
CA GLY A 348 10.58 -60.07 27.09
C GLY A 348 10.39 -61.03 28.26
N PRO A 349 11.48 -61.60 28.78
CA PRO A 349 11.43 -62.65 29.80
C PRO A 349 10.90 -62.17 31.18
N PHE A 350 10.90 -60.88 31.43
CA PHE A 350 10.36 -60.26 32.65
C PHE A 350 9.05 -59.51 32.45
N ALA A 351 8.50 -59.52 31.25
CA ALA A 351 7.21 -58.88 31.00
C ALA A 351 6.09 -59.71 31.65
N ALA A 352 5.45 -59.18 32.66
CA ALA A 352 4.21 -59.72 33.15
C ALA A 352 3.19 -59.76 31.98
N ASN A 353 2.55 -60.89 31.75
CA ASN A 353 1.63 -61.05 30.62
C ASN A 353 2.27 -60.81 29.25
N ASN A 354 3.39 -61.45 28.95
CA ASN A 354 4.13 -61.33 27.70
C ASN A 354 3.23 -61.38 26.45
N GLY A 355 3.21 -60.32 25.67
CA GLY A 355 2.40 -60.16 24.46
C GLY A 355 0.96 -59.67 24.70
N ALA A 356 0.56 -59.37 25.92
CA ALA A 356 -0.74 -58.71 26.18
C ALA A 356 -0.71 -57.24 25.75
N LEU A 357 -1.82 -56.77 25.23
CA LEU A 357 -2.00 -55.37 24.84
C LEU A 357 -2.41 -54.53 26.05
N PHE A 358 -1.67 -53.45 26.31
CA PHE A 358 -1.97 -52.48 27.37
C PHE A 358 -2.34 -51.15 26.76
N TYR A 359 -3.24 -50.42 27.43
CA TYR A 359 -3.61 -49.04 27.14
C TYR A 359 -3.12 -48.14 28.27
N GLN A 360 -2.58 -46.98 27.90
CA GLN A 360 -2.13 -45.94 28.85
C GLN A 360 -2.75 -44.63 28.43
N PHE A 361 -3.25 -43.88 29.41
CA PHE A 361 -3.71 -42.48 29.24
C PHE A 361 -2.83 -41.63 30.12
N GLU A 362 -2.35 -40.52 29.56
CA GLU A 362 -1.47 -39.61 30.24
C GLU A 362 -1.96 -38.18 29.99
N LEU A 363 -1.92 -37.33 31.02
CA LEU A 363 -2.22 -35.91 30.96
C LEU A 363 -0.96 -35.15 31.34
N ASP A 364 -0.35 -34.54 30.35
CA ASP A 364 0.80 -33.66 30.57
C ASP A 364 0.33 -32.24 30.82
N ILE A 365 0.94 -31.57 31.82
CA ILE A 365 0.68 -30.18 32.13
C ILE A 365 2.02 -29.42 32.01
N VAL A 366 2.07 -28.52 31.01
CA VAL A 366 3.27 -27.70 30.75
C VAL A 366 3.18 -26.43 31.59
N ILE A 367 3.88 -26.41 32.71
CA ILE A 367 3.90 -25.28 33.64
C ILE A 367 5.09 -24.36 33.30
N PRO A 368 4.88 -23.04 33.10
CA PRO A 368 5.95 -22.09 32.79
C PRO A 368 6.77 -21.75 34.02
N LEU A 369 7.76 -22.57 34.37
CA LEU A 369 8.60 -22.38 35.53
C LEU A 369 9.54 -21.17 35.46
N TYR A 370 9.88 -20.74 34.23
CA TYR A 370 10.77 -19.61 33.97
C TYR A 370 10.00 -18.28 33.79
N PHE A 371 8.81 -18.16 34.40
CA PHE A 371 7.92 -16.99 34.26
C PHE A 371 8.59 -15.66 34.65
N PHE A 372 9.55 -15.67 35.54
CA PHE A 372 10.27 -14.47 35.97
C PHE A 372 11.30 -13.97 34.96
N THR A 373 11.69 -14.78 33.96
CA THR A 373 12.60 -14.41 32.89
C THR A 373 11.91 -14.34 31.54
N LYS A 374 11.20 -15.37 31.12
CA LYS A 374 10.60 -15.49 29.80
C LYS A 374 9.27 -14.74 29.67
N GLU A 375 8.28 -15.14 30.46
CA GLU A 375 6.92 -14.61 30.38
C GLU A 375 6.83 -13.15 30.83
N LYS A 376 7.61 -12.78 31.89
CA LYS A 376 7.72 -11.38 32.34
C LYS A 376 8.15 -10.44 31.21
N TYR A 377 9.23 -10.80 30.50
CA TYR A 377 9.73 -9.98 29.42
C TYR A 377 8.84 -10.05 28.19
N GLY A 378 8.11 -11.16 27.96
CA GLY A 378 7.07 -11.24 26.94
C GLY A 378 5.93 -10.24 27.19
N VAL A 379 5.48 -10.09 28.43
CA VAL A 379 4.47 -9.07 28.79
C VAL A 379 5.04 -7.66 28.66
N GLU A 380 6.30 -7.45 29.10
CA GLU A 380 6.93 -6.12 28.93
C GLU A 380 7.07 -5.74 27.46
N GLN A 381 7.50 -6.65 26.59
CA GLN A 381 7.54 -6.44 25.14
C GLN A 381 6.18 -6.05 24.59
N ALA A 382 5.12 -6.79 24.95
CA ALA A 382 3.76 -6.50 24.51
C ALA A 382 3.27 -5.12 24.98
N ARG A 383 3.59 -4.70 26.22
CA ARG A 383 3.28 -3.37 26.74
C ARG A 383 4.03 -2.27 25.99
N ARG A 384 5.32 -2.48 25.67
CA ARG A 384 6.10 -1.50 24.89
C ARG A 384 5.57 -1.38 23.46
N ASN A 385 5.15 -2.47 22.85
CA ASN A 385 4.48 -2.45 21.55
C ASN A 385 3.14 -1.68 21.62
N GLN A 386 2.32 -1.91 22.65
CA GLN A 386 1.09 -1.13 22.88
C GLN A 386 1.40 0.36 23.00
N ALA A 387 2.36 0.76 23.83
CA ALA A 387 2.73 2.16 24.02
C ALA A 387 3.24 2.81 22.71
N SER A 388 4.00 2.06 21.90
CA SER A 388 4.44 2.52 20.58
C SER A 388 3.27 2.78 19.63
N LEU A 389 2.28 1.87 19.58
CA LEU A 389 1.10 2.03 18.73
C LEU A 389 0.14 3.12 19.25
N GLU A 390 0.12 3.35 20.58
CA GLU A 390 -0.62 4.46 21.18
C GLU A 390 -0.04 5.81 20.73
N ALA A 391 1.28 5.96 20.81
CA ALA A 391 1.97 7.15 20.29
C ALA A 391 1.78 7.32 18.77
N SER A 392 1.82 6.22 18.00
CA SER A 392 1.57 6.24 16.57
C SER A 392 0.12 6.63 16.23
N ASN A 393 -0.86 6.21 17.02
CA ASN A 393 -2.27 6.62 16.85
C ASN A 393 -2.45 8.13 17.07
N ILE A 394 -1.80 8.70 18.11
CA ILE A 394 -1.80 10.14 18.37
C ILE A 394 -1.15 10.88 17.17
N ALA A 395 0.01 10.42 16.70
CA ALA A 395 0.70 11.01 15.56
C ALA A 395 -0.15 10.96 14.28
N SER A 396 -0.83 9.83 14.01
CA SER A 396 -1.73 9.70 12.87
C SER A 396 -2.90 10.70 12.94
N ARG A 397 -3.46 10.92 14.12
CA ARG A 397 -4.52 11.92 14.31
C ARG A 397 -4.01 13.34 14.00
N GLN A 398 -2.85 13.70 14.54
CA GLN A 398 -2.22 15.01 14.26
C GLN A 398 -1.92 15.18 12.77
N GLN A 399 -1.46 14.12 12.11
CA GLN A 399 -1.18 14.15 10.67
C GLN A 399 -2.45 14.34 9.84
N VAL A 400 -3.56 13.68 10.17
CA VAL A 400 -4.84 13.84 9.46
C VAL A 400 -5.38 15.27 9.65
N VAL A 401 -5.40 15.79 10.88
CA VAL A 401 -5.83 17.18 11.14
C VAL A 401 -4.97 18.18 10.37
N LEU A 402 -3.64 18.01 10.39
CA LEU A 402 -2.73 18.88 9.64
C LEU A 402 -2.99 18.78 8.12
N ALA A 403 -3.23 17.58 7.59
CA ALA A 403 -3.54 17.38 6.18
C ALA A 403 -4.83 18.08 5.77
N VAL A 404 -5.90 18.00 6.58
CA VAL A 404 -7.17 18.70 6.35
C VAL A 404 -6.95 20.22 6.35
N ASN A 405 -6.27 20.75 7.36
CA ASN A 405 -6.00 22.19 7.48
C ASN A 405 -5.18 22.71 6.28
N THR A 406 -4.13 22.01 5.91
CA THR A 406 -3.28 22.38 4.78
C THR A 406 -4.05 22.34 3.47
N ALA A 407 -4.83 21.29 3.24
CA ALA A 407 -5.64 21.15 2.05
C ALA A 407 -6.73 22.24 1.97
N TYR A 408 -7.37 22.57 3.09
CA TYR A 408 -8.38 23.64 3.16
C TYR A 408 -7.78 25.03 2.88
N ALA A 409 -6.61 25.32 3.43
CA ALA A 409 -5.90 26.58 3.14
C ALA A 409 -5.56 26.71 1.65
N ASN A 410 -5.10 25.63 1.01
CA ASN A 410 -4.83 25.59 -0.42
C ASN A 410 -6.12 25.77 -1.26
N TYR A 411 -7.24 25.19 -0.82
CA TYR A 411 -8.54 25.39 -1.46
C TYR A 411 -8.99 26.88 -1.40
N GLU A 412 -8.92 27.51 -0.24
CA GLU A 412 -9.28 28.93 -0.09
C GLU A 412 -8.36 29.84 -0.93
N GLN A 413 -7.06 29.56 -0.97
CA GLN A 413 -6.12 30.27 -1.83
C GLN A 413 -6.49 30.12 -3.31
N ALA A 414 -6.73 28.89 -3.78
CA ALA A 414 -7.09 28.65 -5.18
C ALA A 414 -8.41 29.32 -5.56
N LYS A 415 -9.41 29.32 -4.67
CA LYS A 415 -10.69 29.99 -4.84
C LYS A 415 -10.52 31.51 -5.01
N ASN A 416 -9.75 32.13 -4.13
CA ASN A 416 -9.48 33.57 -4.20
C ASN A 416 -8.73 33.95 -5.48
N GLN A 417 -7.77 33.10 -5.90
CA GLN A 417 -7.02 33.32 -7.14
C GLN A 417 -7.92 33.23 -8.39
N VAL A 418 -8.80 32.23 -8.45
CA VAL A 418 -9.76 32.12 -9.56
C VAL A 418 -10.68 33.36 -9.63
N GLN A 419 -11.20 33.81 -8.50
CA GLN A 419 -12.07 35.00 -8.44
C GLN A 419 -11.31 36.25 -8.92
N PHE A 420 -10.08 36.45 -8.46
CA PHE A 420 -9.27 37.60 -8.85
C PHE A 420 -8.94 37.60 -10.35
N LEU A 421 -8.53 36.45 -10.90
CA LEU A 421 -8.23 36.31 -12.33
C LEU A 421 -9.49 36.54 -13.19
N ARG A 422 -10.60 35.85 -12.84
CA ARG A 422 -11.83 35.86 -13.63
C ARG A 422 -12.53 37.22 -13.60
N ASP A 423 -12.62 37.84 -12.41
CA ASP A 423 -13.46 39.03 -12.20
C ASP A 423 -12.71 40.35 -12.42
N ARG A 424 -11.35 40.33 -12.42
CA ARG A 424 -10.54 41.56 -12.56
C ARG A 424 -9.51 41.47 -13.68
N GLN A 425 -8.55 40.57 -13.61
CA GLN A 425 -7.37 40.62 -14.50
C GLN A 425 -7.71 40.29 -15.96
N VAL A 426 -8.45 39.21 -16.22
CA VAL A 426 -8.79 38.80 -17.59
C VAL A 426 -9.67 39.84 -18.28
N PRO A 427 -10.75 40.41 -17.67
CA PRO A 427 -11.54 41.49 -18.29
C PRO A 427 -10.73 42.75 -18.58
N GLN A 428 -9.80 43.12 -17.69
CA GLN A 428 -8.93 44.30 -17.91
C GLN A 428 -7.98 44.08 -19.10
N ALA A 429 -7.37 42.86 -19.20
CA ALA A 429 -6.49 42.55 -20.31
C ALA A 429 -7.25 42.45 -21.66
N ASP A 430 -8.46 41.89 -21.66
CA ASP A 430 -9.32 41.85 -22.85
C ASP A 430 -9.69 43.25 -23.31
N ALA A 431 -10.06 44.16 -22.40
CA ALA A 431 -10.33 45.57 -22.70
C ALA A 431 -9.08 46.25 -23.28
N ALA A 432 -7.90 46.04 -22.67
CA ALA A 432 -6.63 46.59 -23.17
C ALA A 432 -6.31 46.11 -24.58
N TYR A 433 -6.48 44.82 -24.84
CA TYR A 433 -6.30 44.23 -26.19
C TYR A 433 -7.26 44.86 -27.21
N LYS A 434 -8.55 44.96 -26.90
CA LYS A 434 -9.57 45.57 -27.80
C LYS A 434 -9.28 47.02 -28.10
N VAL A 435 -8.92 47.80 -27.09
CA VAL A 435 -8.53 49.22 -27.29
C VAL A 435 -7.26 49.34 -28.14
N GLY A 436 -6.23 48.56 -27.85
CA GLY A 436 -4.98 48.55 -28.59
C GLY A 436 -5.19 48.15 -30.06
N LEU A 437 -6.01 47.11 -30.32
CA LEU A 437 -6.32 46.69 -31.67
C LEU A 437 -7.04 47.76 -32.47
N ASN A 438 -8.03 48.45 -31.87
CA ASN A 438 -8.76 49.53 -32.52
C ASN A 438 -7.86 50.76 -32.81
N GLN A 439 -6.96 51.11 -31.86
CA GLN A 439 -5.99 52.19 -32.07
C GLN A 439 -5.01 51.86 -33.20
N TYR A 440 -4.48 50.66 -33.22
CA TYR A 440 -3.58 50.19 -34.29
C TYR A 440 -4.28 50.20 -35.66
N ALA A 441 -5.50 49.68 -35.75
CA ALA A 441 -6.25 49.60 -36.98
C ALA A 441 -6.57 51.00 -37.57
N ASN A 442 -6.95 51.97 -36.73
CA ASN A 442 -7.44 53.29 -37.18
C ASN A 442 -6.33 54.37 -37.24
N ASN A 443 -5.45 54.43 -36.18
CA ASN A 443 -4.48 55.49 -36.04
C ASN A 443 -3.07 55.12 -36.51
N GLY A 444 -2.77 53.84 -36.69
CA GLY A 444 -1.48 53.36 -37.14
C GLY A 444 -0.34 53.39 -36.15
N GLN A 445 -0.62 53.74 -34.91
CA GLN A 445 0.38 53.71 -33.82
C GLN A 445 0.07 52.58 -32.86
N GLY A 446 1.12 52.07 -32.19
CA GLY A 446 0.95 51.08 -31.10
C GLY A 446 0.93 49.60 -31.54
N PHE A 447 1.60 49.23 -32.66
CA PHE A 447 1.75 47.81 -33.03
C PHE A 447 2.31 46.97 -31.86
N ASN A 448 3.36 47.44 -31.20
CA ASN A 448 3.95 46.76 -30.05
C ASN A 448 2.99 46.69 -28.86
N ASP A 449 2.14 47.72 -28.69
CA ASP A 449 1.17 47.76 -27.59
C ASP A 449 0.06 46.73 -27.77
N VAL A 450 -0.47 46.56 -29.01
CA VAL A 450 -1.49 45.56 -29.29
C VAL A 450 -0.91 44.13 -29.19
N LEU A 451 0.33 43.93 -29.64
CA LEU A 451 0.99 42.62 -29.54
C LEU A 451 1.30 42.23 -28.08
N THR A 452 1.73 43.24 -27.27
CA THR A 452 1.93 43.07 -25.83
C THR A 452 0.63 42.78 -25.10
N ALA A 453 -0.44 43.59 -25.38
CA ALA A 453 -1.75 43.37 -24.78
C ALA A 453 -2.33 41.98 -25.13
N GLN A 454 -2.18 41.54 -26.38
CA GLN A 454 -2.61 40.21 -26.82
C GLN A 454 -1.82 39.09 -26.08
N THR A 455 -0.52 39.27 -25.93
CA THR A 455 0.32 38.33 -25.21
C THR A 455 -0.07 38.22 -23.72
N GLN A 456 -0.32 39.40 -23.11
CA GLN A 456 -0.76 39.48 -21.71
C GLN A 456 -2.14 38.84 -21.50
N LEU A 457 -3.09 39.12 -22.40
CA LEU A 457 -4.42 38.46 -22.37
C LEU A 457 -4.29 36.93 -22.44
N ARG A 458 -3.51 36.43 -23.41
CA ARG A 458 -3.24 34.98 -23.56
C ARG A 458 -2.69 34.36 -22.27
N LEU A 459 -1.67 35.00 -21.66
CA LEU A 459 -1.07 34.51 -20.43
C LEU A 459 -2.06 34.44 -19.27
N LEU A 460 -2.91 35.48 -19.11
CA LEU A 460 -3.93 35.53 -18.06
C LEU A 460 -5.06 34.51 -18.30
N GLU A 461 -5.48 34.30 -19.54
CA GLU A 461 -6.46 33.25 -19.87
C GLU A 461 -5.91 31.85 -19.58
N ILE A 462 -4.64 31.59 -19.88
CA ILE A 462 -3.95 30.34 -19.53
C ILE A 462 -3.83 30.18 -18.00
N GLN A 463 -3.46 31.25 -17.29
CA GLN A 463 -3.40 31.25 -15.84
C GLN A 463 -4.78 31.01 -15.20
N LEU A 464 -5.85 31.55 -15.77
CA LEU A 464 -7.21 31.29 -15.31
C LEU A 464 -7.59 29.82 -15.49
N ALA A 465 -7.26 29.20 -16.63
CA ALA A 465 -7.53 27.79 -16.85
C ALA A 465 -6.77 26.89 -15.87
N LEU A 466 -5.51 27.22 -15.56
CA LEU A 466 -4.71 26.53 -14.54
C LEU A 466 -5.26 26.74 -13.14
N ALA A 467 -5.63 27.95 -12.77
CA ALA A 467 -6.21 28.28 -11.46
C ALA A 467 -7.55 27.56 -11.24
N GLN A 468 -8.40 27.47 -12.26
CA GLN A 468 -9.64 26.68 -12.22
C GLN A 468 -9.39 25.21 -11.97
N SER A 469 -8.41 24.62 -12.65
CA SER A 469 -8.00 23.24 -12.40
C SER A 469 -7.44 23.06 -10.98
N ALA A 470 -6.59 23.96 -10.51
CA ALA A 470 -6.03 23.93 -9.17
C ALA A 470 -7.12 24.03 -8.09
N LEU A 471 -8.16 24.82 -8.31
CA LEU A 471 -9.33 24.90 -7.42
C LEU A 471 -10.05 23.55 -7.31
N LEU A 472 -10.30 22.88 -8.43
CA LEU A 472 -10.97 21.58 -8.43
C LEU A 472 -10.10 20.46 -7.83
N GLN A 473 -8.80 20.51 -8.11
CA GLN A 473 -7.83 19.59 -7.49
C GLN A 473 -7.78 19.78 -5.98
N SER A 474 -7.71 21.03 -5.51
CA SER A 474 -7.70 21.35 -4.08
C SER A 474 -9.00 20.93 -3.40
N GLN A 475 -10.16 21.11 -4.05
CA GLN A 475 -11.45 20.63 -3.56
C GLN A 475 -11.44 19.10 -3.39
N ALA A 476 -11.00 18.36 -4.41
CA ALA A 476 -10.90 16.90 -4.31
C ALA A 476 -9.92 16.46 -3.22
N THR A 477 -8.81 17.18 -3.07
CA THR A 477 -7.79 16.91 -2.05
C THR A 477 -8.32 17.17 -0.63
N VAL A 478 -9.06 18.26 -0.41
CA VAL A 478 -9.69 18.57 0.90
C VAL A 478 -10.64 17.44 1.32
N LEU A 479 -11.52 17.01 0.40
CA LEU A 479 -12.49 15.96 0.69
C LEU A 479 -11.79 14.63 0.96
N ALA A 480 -10.79 14.28 0.16
CA ALA A 480 -10.00 13.08 0.38
C ALA A 480 -9.19 13.13 1.70
N ALA A 481 -8.63 14.28 2.07
CA ALA A 481 -7.94 14.49 3.34
C ALA A 481 -8.88 14.37 4.55
N ALA A 482 -10.16 14.74 4.38
CA ALA A 482 -11.19 14.52 5.38
C ALA A 482 -11.75 13.08 5.40
N GLY A 483 -11.35 12.22 4.44
CA GLY A 483 -11.86 10.85 4.36
C GLY A 483 -13.14 10.69 3.55
N LYS A 484 -13.47 11.67 2.68
CA LYS A 484 -14.67 11.67 1.82
C LYS A 484 -14.31 11.50 0.34
N GLU A 485 -15.19 10.85 -0.41
CA GLU A 485 -15.14 10.92 -1.87
C GLU A 485 -15.57 12.32 -2.37
N PRO A 486 -15.05 12.82 -3.50
CA PRO A 486 -15.29 14.19 -3.97
C PRO A 486 -16.66 14.43 -4.67
N PHE A 487 -17.67 13.60 -4.42
CA PHE A 487 -18.97 13.66 -5.10
C PHE A 487 -20.11 14.01 -4.15
#